data_d477b6a15115382a26052d84bb859145
#
_entry.id   d477b6a15115382a26052d84bb859145
#
_cell.length_a   1.000
_cell.length_b   1.000
_cell.length_c   1.000
_cell.angle_alpha   90.00
_cell.angle_beta   90.00
_cell.angle_gamma   90.00
#
_symmetry.space_group_name_H-M   'P 1'
#
loop_
_entity.id
_entity.type
_entity.pdbx_description
1 polymer ?
#
loop_
_entity_poly.entity_id
_entity_poly.type
_entity_poly.pdbx_seq_one_letter_code
_entity_poly.pdbx_strand_id
1 'polypeptide(L)'
;DWMTAFFVGAYLVVTRAPLQTSIAILILFLIVMFVLVKISRLANVVAVALVLLLMFGLLNSRHAQAELHHVELGPYSGLATIVSDPRQVGAATQVVIAIGPDRHIVFAYGRPSWRIAGAKVGERIFVDGHRESIEHDRHARYYSRHIKGRFQVTQVGETRLPASPLLRSAQRVRDLVAKSADSFDFADKTLFTGLVIGDDTRQPKAMTQAFRDSGLAHLVAVSGQNVAFVLAAVSPLLSRLDRKSRVGVTMMILFWFVVITRVEPSVVRAAIMAGLAYLSVAIGRPTRTLRLIALTVLVAVIVDPLLAWSIGFYMSVGATLGLCVGAAPLTKVIPGPRWLAQLVAATVAAQIGVMPAVLTVFGLPSATGIIANVLAVPVAGMVMLVGLPMAVPSGLMVGGSLNFLATILMWPVRVGVRWVWWVATVFAELRLTGAINVALWVALLSALLAMRHRSSSLVA
;
A
#
# COMPACT_ATOMS: atom_id res chain seq x y z
N ASP A 1 6.52 -24.87 2.92
CA ASP A 1 6.34 -23.40 3.18
C ASP A 1 7.69 -22.64 3.14
N TRP A 2 8.77 -23.15 3.74
CA TRP A 2 10.10 -22.55 3.67
C TRP A 2 10.69 -22.58 2.25
N MET A 3 10.49 -23.66 1.52
CA MET A 3 10.90 -23.77 0.11
C MET A 3 10.18 -22.74 -0.77
N THR A 4 8.89 -22.53 -0.54
CA THR A 4 8.12 -21.51 -1.28
C THR A 4 8.63 -20.10 -0.95
N ALA A 5 8.92 -19.81 0.33
CA ALA A 5 9.48 -18.53 0.73
C ALA A 5 10.89 -18.29 0.16
N PHE A 6 11.73 -19.32 0.16
CA PHE A 6 13.07 -19.26 -0.45
C PHE A 6 13.01 -19.00 -1.96
N PHE A 7 12.10 -19.70 -2.68
CA PHE A 7 11.90 -19.49 -4.11
C PHE A 7 11.43 -18.07 -4.42
N VAL A 8 10.44 -17.54 -3.65
CA VAL A 8 9.95 -16.16 -3.83
C VAL A 8 11.06 -15.15 -3.53
N GLY A 9 11.89 -15.40 -2.51
CA GLY A 9 13.07 -14.58 -2.23
C GLY A 9 14.06 -14.57 -3.39
N ALA A 10 14.39 -15.73 -3.93
CA ALA A 10 15.25 -15.85 -5.11
C ALA A 10 14.64 -15.12 -6.34
N TYR A 11 13.35 -15.26 -6.56
CA TYR A 11 12.63 -14.57 -7.63
C TYR A 11 12.73 -13.05 -7.50
N LEU A 12 12.51 -12.50 -6.31
CA LEU A 12 12.64 -11.06 -6.04
C LEU A 12 14.07 -10.55 -6.26
N VAL A 13 15.08 -11.31 -5.84
CA VAL A 13 16.48 -10.94 -6.05
C VAL A 13 16.83 -10.95 -7.53
N VAL A 14 16.41 -11.97 -8.27
CA VAL A 14 16.65 -12.08 -9.72
C VAL A 14 16.02 -10.94 -10.50
N THR A 15 14.82 -10.49 -10.09
CA THR A 15 14.11 -9.39 -10.77
C THR A 15 14.74 -8.02 -10.52
N ARG A 16 15.44 -7.82 -9.39
CA ARG A 16 16.01 -6.52 -9.00
C ARG A 16 17.51 -6.40 -9.19
N ALA A 17 18.25 -7.48 -9.04
CA ALA A 17 19.71 -7.48 -9.03
C ALA A 17 20.32 -7.13 -10.41
N PRO A 18 21.57 -6.66 -10.48
CA PRO A 18 22.32 -6.53 -11.72
C PRO A 18 22.37 -7.86 -12.49
N LEU A 19 22.49 -7.81 -13.81
CA LEU A 19 22.42 -8.99 -14.67
C LEU A 19 23.38 -10.10 -14.23
N GLN A 20 24.61 -9.74 -13.90
CA GLN A 20 25.64 -10.69 -13.45
C GLN A 20 25.21 -11.45 -12.17
N THR A 21 24.67 -10.72 -11.18
CA THR A 21 24.18 -11.30 -9.92
C THR A 21 22.97 -12.19 -10.16
N SER A 22 22.06 -11.76 -11.04
CA SER A 22 20.87 -12.54 -11.40
C SER A 22 21.25 -13.87 -12.09
N ILE A 23 22.23 -13.84 -13.00
CA ILE A 23 22.76 -15.03 -13.65
C ILE A 23 23.44 -15.95 -12.63
N ALA A 24 24.25 -15.42 -11.71
CA ALA A 24 24.91 -16.20 -10.66
C ALA A 24 23.89 -16.91 -9.77
N ILE A 25 22.81 -16.23 -9.37
CA ILE A 25 21.73 -16.81 -8.57
C ILE A 25 20.99 -17.89 -9.36
N LEU A 26 20.73 -17.67 -10.66
CA LEU A 26 20.10 -18.66 -11.53
C LEU A 26 20.97 -19.90 -11.65
N ILE A 27 22.29 -19.75 -11.86
CA ILE A 27 23.25 -20.86 -11.91
C ILE A 27 23.29 -21.60 -10.57
N LEU A 28 23.37 -20.89 -9.44
CA LEU A 28 23.34 -21.52 -8.12
C LEU A 28 22.05 -22.30 -7.90
N PHE A 29 20.92 -21.74 -8.30
CA PHE A 29 19.63 -22.42 -8.22
C PHE A 29 19.59 -23.67 -9.10
N LEU A 30 20.12 -23.61 -10.32
CA LEU A 30 20.26 -24.76 -11.21
C LEU A 30 21.15 -25.86 -10.60
N ILE A 31 22.28 -25.50 -9.97
CA ILE A 31 23.17 -26.45 -9.29
C ILE A 31 22.45 -27.14 -8.13
N VAL A 32 21.78 -26.36 -7.25
CA VAL A 32 21.00 -26.90 -6.12
C VAL A 32 19.90 -27.83 -6.64
N MET A 33 19.19 -27.43 -7.69
CA MET A 33 18.15 -28.25 -8.30
C MET A 33 18.69 -29.50 -8.94
N PHE A 34 19.85 -29.45 -9.63
CA PHE A 34 20.51 -30.61 -10.20
C PHE A 34 20.88 -31.64 -9.14
N VAL A 35 21.31 -31.18 -7.95
CA VAL A 35 21.58 -32.06 -6.80
C VAL A 35 20.30 -32.70 -6.26
N LEU A 36 19.21 -31.90 -6.14
CA LEU A 36 17.92 -32.38 -5.64
C LEU A 36 17.17 -33.31 -6.62
N VAL A 37 17.39 -33.12 -7.92
CA VAL A 37 16.81 -33.90 -9.03
C VAL A 37 17.17 -35.40 -8.97
N LYS A 38 18.32 -35.75 -8.38
CA LYS A 38 18.69 -37.17 -8.16
C LYS A 38 17.76 -37.92 -7.20
N ILE A 39 16.81 -37.22 -6.53
CA ILE A 39 16.02 -37.78 -5.42
C ILE A 39 14.62 -38.25 -5.89
N SER A 40 13.97 -37.63 -6.90
CA SER A 40 12.69 -38.13 -7.44
C SER A 40 12.33 -37.52 -8.81
N ARG A 41 11.61 -38.29 -9.67
CA ARG A 41 11.12 -37.83 -10.99
C ARG A 41 10.14 -36.66 -10.89
N LEU A 42 9.31 -36.60 -9.86
CA LEU A 42 8.35 -35.51 -9.63
C LEU A 42 9.09 -34.21 -9.28
N ALA A 43 10.21 -34.30 -8.55
CA ALA A 43 11.06 -33.15 -8.26
C ALA A 43 11.64 -32.51 -9.53
N ASN A 44 11.88 -33.28 -10.59
CA ASN A 44 12.43 -32.80 -11.86
C ASN A 44 11.47 -31.85 -12.57
N VAL A 45 10.19 -32.22 -12.69
CA VAL A 45 9.18 -31.39 -13.37
C VAL A 45 8.99 -30.07 -12.60
N VAL A 46 8.90 -30.15 -11.27
CA VAL A 46 8.79 -28.97 -10.43
C VAL A 46 10.04 -28.09 -10.53
N ALA A 47 11.21 -28.70 -10.56
CA ALA A 47 12.49 -28.00 -10.69
C ALA A 47 12.57 -27.23 -12.03
N VAL A 48 12.26 -27.87 -13.13
CA VAL A 48 12.23 -27.23 -14.46
C VAL A 48 11.24 -26.08 -14.49
N ALA A 49 10.02 -26.30 -13.96
CA ALA A 49 9.00 -25.25 -13.90
C ALA A 49 9.46 -24.04 -13.08
N LEU A 50 10.14 -24.25 -11.94
CA LEU A 50 10.67 -23.18 -11.11
C LEU A 50 11.80 -22.40 -11.81
N VAL A 51 12.70 -23.11 -12.52
CA VAL A 51 13.75 -22.47 -13.33
C VAL A 51 13.16 -21.64 -14.45
N LEU A 52 12.20 -22.18 -15.20
CA LEU A 52 11.51 -21.45 -16.26
C LEU A 52 10.82 -20.19 -15.72
N LEU A 53 10.22 -20.28 -14.54
CA LEU A 53 9.57 -19.14 -13.89
C LEU A 53 10.59 -18.07 -13.44
N LEU A 54 11.77 -18.47 -12.94
CA LEU A 54 12.86 -17.53 -12.62
C LEU A 54 13.40 -16.85 -13.88
N MET A 55 13.60 -17.61 -14.97
CA MET A 55 14.03 -17.05 -16.26
C MET A 55 12.98 -16.08 -16.81
N PHE A 56 11.71 -16.46 -16.76
CA PHE A 56 10.62 -15.55 -17.14
C PHE A 56 10.65 -14.27 -16.32
N GLY A 57 10.81 -14.36 -14.99
CA GLY A 57 10.92 -13.19 -14.11
C GLY A 57 12.09 -12.28 -14.47
N LEU A 58 13.26 -12.87 -14.79
CA LEU A 58 14.43 -12.11 -15.24
C LEU A 58 14.15 -11.39 -16.56
N LEU A 59 13.65 -12.09 -17.57
CA LEU A 59 13.38 -11.53 -18.89
C LEU A 59 12.30 -10.45 -18.82
N ASN A 60 11.21 -10.72 -18.11
CA ASN A 60 10.10 -9.77 -17.93
C ASN A 60 10.57 -8.51 -17.20
N SER A 61 11.39 -8.64 -16.15
CA SER A 61 11.94 -7.49 -15.43
C SER A 61 12.89 -6.66 -16.31
N ARG A 62 13.73 -7.31 -17.11
CA ARG A 62 14.64 -6.62 -18.03
C ARG A 62 13.89 -5.90 -19.14
N HIS A 63 12.88 -6.55 -19.71
CA HIS A 63 12.03 -5.93 -20.71
C HIS A 63 11.33 -4.69 -20.14
N ALA A 64 10.70 -4.80 -18.95
CA ALA A 64 10.04 -3.68 -18.30
C ALA A 64 10.99 -2.53 -17.95
N GLN A 65 12.24 -2.82 -17.53
CA GLN A 65 13.26 -1.80 -17.30
C GLN A 65 13.71 -1.15 -18.61
N ALA A 66 13.96 -1.93 -19.66
CA ALA A 66 14.34 -1.41 -20.97
C ALA A 66 13.27 -0.47 -21.55
N GLU A 67 11.99 -0.84 -21.43
CA GLU A 67 10.87 0.02 -21.84
C GLU A 67 10.84 1.36 -21.11
N LEU A 68 11.21 1.40 -19.82
CA LEU A 68 11.28 2.66 -19.07
C LEU A 68 12.38 3.61 -19.55
N HIS A 69 13.46 3.07 -20.15
CA HIS A 69 14.54 3.88 -20.70
C HIS A 69 14.24 4.40 -22.12
N HIS A 70 13.27 3.81 -22.82
CA HIS A 70 12.81 4.32 -24.10
C HIS A 70 11.81 5.46 -23.90
N VAL A 71 12.31 6.69 -23.85
CA VAL A 71 11.50 7.91 -23.75
C VAL A 71 11.60 8.67 -25.05
N GLU A 72 10.46 8.96 -25.65
CA GLU A 72 10.42 9.95 -26.73
C GLU A 72 10.68 11.34 -26.14
N LEU A 73 11.76 11.99 -26.59
CA LEU A 73 12.15 13.33 -26.15
C LEU A 73 11.64 14.39 -27.14
N GLY A 74 11.53 15.64 -26.67
CA GLY A 74 11.21 16.79 -27.52
C GLY A 74 9.81 17.36 -27.28
N PRO A 75 9.40 18.29 -28.16
CA PRO A 75 8.13 19.00 -28.03
C PRO A 75 6.94 18.03 -28.19
N TYR A 76 5.89 18.29 -27.45
CA TYR A 76 4.62 17.59 -27.58
C TYR A 76 3.46 18.55 -27.37
N SER A 77 2.52 18.51 -28.31
CA SER A 77 1.27 19.25 -28.24
C SER A 77 0.11 18.30 -28.53
N GLY A 78 -0.73 18.03 -27.55
CA GLY A 78 -1.81 17.06 -27.72
C GLY A 78 -2.51 16.67 -26.42
N LEU A 79 -3.33 15.61 -26.50
CA LEU A 79 -4.11 15.13 -25.36
C LEU A 79 -3.26 14.24 -24.44
N ALA A 80 -3.26 14.57 -23.15
CA ALA A 80 -2.69 13.76 -22.10
C ALA A 80 -3.78 13.32 -21.08
N THR A 81 -3.68 12.11 -20.58
CA THR A 81 -4.62 11.56 -19.56
C THR A 81 -4.04 11.77 -18.17
N ILE A 82 -4.82 12.29 -17.24
CA ILE A 82 -4.45 12.41 -15.83
C ILE A 82 -4.43 11.02 -15.19
N VAL A 83 -3.28 10.59 -14.67
CA VAL A 83 -3.09 9.27 -14.06
C VAL A 83 -3.12 9.31 -12.54
N SER A 84 -2.59 10.38 -11.93
CA SER A 84 -2.61 10.55 -10.47
C SER A 84 -3.42 11.79 -10.07
N ASP A 85 -3.95 11.78 -8.85
CA ASP A 85 -4.58 12.98 -8.31
C ASP A 85 -3.53 14.10 -8.18
N PRO A 86 -3.84 15.36 -8.60
CA PRO A 86 -2.91 16.48 -8.50
C PRO A 86 -2.61 16.81 -7.03
N ARG A 87 -1.32 16.98 -6.72
CA ARG A 87 -0.84 17.27 -5.37
C ARG A 87 -0.03 18.55 -5.33
N GLN A 88 -0.29 19.38 -4.34
CA GLN A 88 0.50 20.61 -4.13
C GLN A 88 1.85 20.29 -3.49
N VAL A 89 2.94 20.63 -4.17
CA VAL A 89 4.31 20.45 -3.68
C VAL A 89 5.04 21.81 -3.75
N GLY A 90 5.04 22.52 -2.63
CA GLY A 90 5.52 23.91 -2.60
C GLY A 90 4.65 24.82 -3.47
N ALA A 91 5.26 25.54 -4.39
CA ALA A 91 4.58 26.41 -5.37
C ALA A 91 4.09 25.66 -6.63
N ALA A 92 4.44 24.38 -6.78
CA ALA A 92 4.10 23.58 -7.96
C ALA A 92 2.92 22.63 -7.66
N THR A 93 2.10 22.37 -8.68
CA THR A 93 1.20 21.22 -8.72
C THR A 93 1.91 20.05 -9.39
N GLN A 94 2.12 18.97 -8.63
CA GLN A 94 2.66 17.71 -9.13
C GLN A 94 1.52 16.82 -9.59
N VAL A 95 1.65 16.21 -10.76
CA VAL A 95 0.72 15.22 -11.30
C VAL A 95 1.46 14.24 -12.20
N VAL A 96 0.93 13.03 -12.34
CA VAL A 96 1.39 12.09 -13.37
C VAL A 96 0.39 12.10 -14.50
N ILE A 97 0.87 12.32 -15.71
CA ILE A 97 0.08 12.27 -16.95
C ILE A 97 0.53 11.10 -17.82
N ALA A 98 -0.36 10.57 -18.63
CA ALA A 98 -0.03 9.61 -19.68
C ALA A 98 -0.18 10.27 -21.04
N ILE A 99 0.87 10.18 -21.85
CA ILE A 99 0.91 10.56 -23.25
C ILE A 99 1.03 9.27 -24.06
N GLY A 100 -0.07 8.83 -24.68
CA GLY A 100 -0.12 7.47 -25.22
C GLY A 100 0.07 6.41 -24.11
N PRO A 101 1.01 5.46 -24.27
CA PRO A 101 1.32 4.46 -23.25
C PRO A 101 2.26 4.98 -22.14
N ASP A 102 2.95 6.09 -22.36
CA ASP A 102 4.06 6.57 -21.55
C ASP A 102 3.60 7.51 -20.45
N ARG A 103 4.03 7.25 -19.21
CA ARG A 103 3.72 8.09 -18.07
C ARG A 103 4.84 9.07 -17.81
N HIS A 104 4.46 10.34 -17.60
CA HIS A 104 5.38 11.43 -17.33
C HIS A 104 4.99 12.15 -16.04
N ILE A 105 5.98 12.50 -15.24
CA ILE A 105 5.77 13.36 -14.07
C ILE A 105 5.80 14.82 -14.49
N VAL A 106 4.83 15.59 -14.02
CA VAL A 106 4.68 17.01 -14.29
C VAL A 106 4.80 17.80 -12.99
N PHE A 107 5.58 18.87 -13.01
CA PHE A 107 5.58 19.91 -12.00
C PHE A 107 5.14 21.20 -12.65
N ALA A 108 3.87 21.55 -12.52
CA ALA A 108 3.29 22.73 -13.12
C ALA A 108 3.38 23.94 -12.19
N TYR A 109 3.71 25.09 -12.72
CA TYR A 109 3.80 26.36 -12.02
C TYR A 109 2.85 27.40 -12.63
N GLY A 110 2.45 28.41 -11.88
CA GLY A 110 1.64 29.52 -12.37
C GLY A 110 0.26 29.08 -12.92
N ARG A 111 -0.13 29.60 -14.09
CA ARG A 111 -1.43 29.31 -14.72
C ARG A 111 -1.65 27.81 -15.04
N PRO A 112 -0.69 27.05 -15.58
CA PRO A 112 -0.82 25.59 -15.75
C PRO A 112 -1.11 24.86 -14.45
N SER A 113 -0.50 25.27 -13.33
CA SER A 113 -0.73 24.68 -12.02
C SER A 113 -2.22 24.75 -11.58
N TRP A 114 -2.84 25.89 -11.77
CA TRP A 114 -4.25 26.10 -11.40
C TRP A 114 -5.21 25.25 -12.23
N ARG A 115 -4.91 25.12 -13.52
CA ARG A 115 -5.71 24.29 -14.42
C ARG A 115 -5.57 22.80 -14.12
N ILE A 116 -4.37 22.35 -13.82
CA ILE A 116 -4.08 20.96 -13.46
C ILE A 116 -4.65 20.62 -12.07
N ALA A 117 -4.57 21.52 -11.09
CA ALA A 117 -5.04 21.31 -9.73
C ALA A 117 -6.54 20.90 -9.64
N GLY A 118 -7.36 21.35 -10.59
CA GLY A 118 -8.77 20.96 -10.67
C GLY A 118 -9.05 19.71 -11.53
N ALA A 119 -8.03 19.07 -12.11
CA ALA A 119 -8.23 17.90 -12.96
C ALA A 119 -8.42 16.63 -12.13
N LYS A 120 -9.24 15.71 -12.65
CA LYS A 120 -9.54 14.41 -12.01
C LYS A 120 -8.88 13.28 -12.77
N VAL A 121 -8.54 12.20 -12.06
CA VAL A 121 -7.92 11.02 -12.67
C VAL A 121 -8.83 10.44 -13.76
N GLY A 122 -8.22 10.12 -14.90
CA GLY A 122 -8.89 9.63 -16.09
C GLY A 122 -9.41 10.71 -17.01
N GLU A 123 -9.42 11.99 -16.62
CA GLU A 123 -9.72 13.09 -17.53
C GLU A 123 -8.57 13.27 -18.52
N ARG A 124 -8.91 13.66 -19.74
CA ARG A 124 -7.94 14.03 -20.76
C ARG A 124 -7.93 15.53 -20.92
N ILE A 125 -6.75 16.10 -20.88
CA ILE A 125 -6.51 17.55 -21.05
C ILE A 125 -5.54 17.76 -22.21
N PHE A 126 -5.71 18.87 -22.91
CA PHE A 126 -4.73 19.30 -23.92
C PHE A 126 -3.54 19.91 -23.19
N VAL A 127 -2.33 19.44 -23.52
CA VAL A 127 -1.08 19.94 -22.95
C VAL A 127 -0.11 20.28 -24.08
N ASP A 128 0.62 21.36 -23.87
CA ASP A 128 1.72 21.79 -24.73
C ASP A 128 2.98 21.93 -23.88
N GLY A 129 4.11 21.40 -24.35
CA GLY A 129 5.35 21.42 -23.60
C GLY A 129 6.43 20.51 -24.17
N HIS A 130 7.41 20.17 -23.33
CA HIS A 130 8.56 19.35 -23.70
C HIS A 130 8.66 18.08 -22.84
N ARG A 131 8.95 16.95 -23.50
CA ARG A 131 9.26 15.67 -22.86
C ARG A 131 10.77 15.63 -22.59
N GLU A 132 11.11 15.40 -21.32
CA GLU A 132 12.50 15.36 -20.84
C GLU A 132 12.78 13.99 -20.20
N SER A 133 14.03 13.54 -20.25
CA SER A 133 14.49 12.38 -19.51
C SER A 133 14.56 12.69 -18.01
N ILE A 134 14.47 11.66 -17.19
CA ILE A 134 14.76 11.77 -15.76
C ILE A 134 16.25 11.45 -15.56
N GLU A 135 16.92 12.20 -14.69
CA GLU A 135 18.32 11.95 -14.32
C GLU A 135 18.50 10.49 -13.83
N HIS A 136 19.57 9.86 -14.29
CA HIS A 136 19.83 8.42 -14.08
C HIS A 136 19.73 8.00 -12.61
N ASP A 137 20.26 8.80 -11.69
CA ASP A 137 20.26 8.52 -10.24
C ASP A 137 18.86 8.55 -9.60
N ARG A 138 17.89 9.17 -10.26
CA ARG A 138 16.52 9.32 -9.76
C ARG A 138 15.53 8.32 -10.37
N HIS A 139 15.91 7.65 -11.45
CA HIS A 139 15.02 6.72 -12.17
C HIS A 139 14.45 5.62 -11.28
N ALA A 140 15.26 5.01 -10.41
CA ALA A 140 14.82 3.93 -9.53
C ALA A 140 13.61 4.29 -8.63
N ARG A 141 13.45 5.56 -8.27
CA ARG A 141 12.32 6.05 -7.47
C ARG A 141 10.99 6.06 -8.23
N TYR A 142 11.06 6.07 -9.56
CA TYR A 142 9.92 6.20 -10.46
C TYR A 142 9.53 4.88 -11.12
N TYR A 143 10.39 3.83 -11.06
CA TYR A 143 10.15 2.53 -11.68
C TYR A 143 8.82 1.92 -11.24
N SER A 144 8.56 1.85 -9.94
CA SER A 144 7.32 1.26 -9.41
C SER A 144 6.03 2.04 -9.76
N ARG A 145 6.17 3.24 -10.34
CA ARG A 145 5.05 4.06 -10.84
C ARG A 145 4.97 4.07 -12.37
N HIS A 146 5.86 3.34 -13.05
CA HIS A 146 5.97 3.30 -14.51
C HIS A 146 6.18 4.69 -15.15
N ILE A 147 6.87 5.59 -14.46
CA ILE A 147 7.15 6.94 -14.96
C ILE A 147 8.44 6.88 -15.79
N LYS A 148 8.31 7.13 -17.09
CA LYS A 148 9.41 7.09 -18.05
C LYS A 148 10.19 8.41 -18.11
N GLY A 149 9.50 9.54 -18.00
CA GLY A 149 10.09 10.85 -18.19
C GLY A 149 9.44 11.94 -17.36
N ARG A 150 9.97 13.15 -17.51
CA ARG A 150 9.37 14.38 -17.02
C ARG A 150 8.72 15.10 -18.20
N PHE A 151 7.60 15.75 -17.94
CA PHE A 151 6.98 16.65 -18.90
C PHE A 151 6.97 18.07 -18.35
N GLN A 152 7.66 18.96 -19.03
CA GLN A 152 7.68 20.39 -18.72
C GLN A 152 6.53 21.05 -19.46
N VAL A 153 5.44 21.32 -18.74
CA VAL A 153 4.24 21.90 -19.31
C VAL A 153 4.41 23.41 -19.48
N THR A 154 4.16 23.88 -20.70
CA THR A 154 4.14 25.31 -21.05
C THR A 154 2.71 25.85 -21.02
N GLN A 155 1.77 25.11 -21.61
CA GLN A 155 0.36 25.50 -21.66
C GLN A 155 -0.55 24.30 -21.38
N VAL A 156 -1.73 24.61 -20.81
CA VAL A 156 -2.81 23.64 -20.57
C VAL A 156 -4.09 24.19 -21.16
N GLY A 157 -4.74 23.41 -22.01
CA GLY A 157 -6.01 23.76 -22.62
C GLY A 157 -7.14 23.89 -21.60
N GLU A 158 -8.18 24.59 -21.98
CA GLU A 158 -9.37 24.79 -21.14
C GLU A 158 -10.32 23.60 -21.18
N THR A 159 -10.38 22.92 -22.32
CA THR A 159 -11.28 21.80 -22.54
C THR A 159 -10.78 20.54 -21.84
N ARG A 160 -11.63 19.94 -21.04
CA ARG A 160 -11.40 18.63 -20.41
C ARG A 160 -12.34 17.60 -21.00
N LEU A 161 -11.77 16.50 -21.47
CA LEU A 161 -12.58 15.36 -21.91
C LEU A 161 -12.84 14.43 -20.72
N PRO A 162 -14.05 13.91 -20.59
CA PRO A 162 -14.44 13.13 -19.42
C PRO A 162 -13.68 11.79 -19.34
N ALA A 163 -13.44 11.33 -18.13
CA ALA A 163 -12.93 9.99 -17.83
C ALA A 163 -13.88 8.88 -18.28
N SER A 164 -13.37 7.64 -18.32
CA SER A 164 -14.22 6.45 -18.56
C SER A 164 -15.37 6.34 -17.54
N PRO A 165 -16.50 5.68 -17.88
CA PRO A 165 -17.63 5.53 -16.96
C PRO A 165 -17.23 4.90 -15.61
N LEU A 166 -16.32 3.93 -15.63
CA LEU A 166 -15.79 3.27 -14.43
C LEU A 166 -15.05 4.27 -13.51
N LEU A 167 -14.14 5.08 -14.06
CA LEU A 167 -13.41 6.07 -13.28
C LEU A 167 -14.32 7.22 -12.80
N ARG A 168 -15.32 7.60 -13.60
CA ARG A 168 -16.32 8.60 -13.18
C ARG A 168 -17.17 8.13 -12.01
N SER A 169 -17.58 6.86 -12.01
CA SER A 169 -18.36 6.30 -10.90
C SER A 169 -17.50 6.18 -9.63
N ALA A 170 -16.25 5.74 -9.74
CA ALA A 170 -15.30 5.74 -8.62
C ALA A 170 -15.10 7.17 -8.07
N GLN A 171 -14.97 8.16 -8.96
CA GLN A 171 -14.84 9.56 -8.55
C GLN A 171 -16.08 10.08 -7.82
N ARG A 172 -17.28 9.71 -8.26
CA ARG A 172 -18.53 10.07 -7.55
C ARG A 172 -18.53 9.53 -6.11
N VAL A 173 -18.10 8.28 -5.91
CA VAL A 173 -18.00 7.72 -4.55
C VAL A 173 -16.98 8.49 -3.71
N ARG A 174 -15.80 8.81 -4.26
CA ARG A 174 -14.79 9.65 -3.58
C ARG A 174 -15.35 11.03 -3.23
N ASP A 175 -16.05 11.68 -4.16
CA ASP A 175 -16.68 12.98 -3.95
C ASP A 175 -17.77 12.90 -2.83
N LEU A 176 -18.57 11.83 -2.78
CA LEU A 176 -19.55 11.61 -1.71
C LEU A 176 -18.86 11.41 -0.34
N VAL A 177 -17.80 10.62 -0.29
CA VAL A 177 -17.02 10.43 0.94
C VAL A 177 -16.40 11.76 1.40
N ALA A 178 -15.84 12.55 0.49
CA ALA A 178 -15.31 13.86 0.85
C ALA A 178 -16.40 14.85 1.31
N LYS A 179 -17.56 14.81 0.66
CA LYS A 179 -18.73 15.66 1.00
C LYS A 179 -19.34 15.29 2.35
N SER A 180 -19.34 14.01 2.74
CA SER A 180 -19.86 13.57 4.04
C SER A 180 -19.13 14.21 5.22
N ALA A 181 -17.90 14.64 5.03
CA ALA A 181 -17.07 15.31 6.03
C ALA A 181 -17.06 16.85 5.89
N ASP A 182 -18.04 17.45 5.22
CA ASP A 182 -18.12 18.91 5.06
C ASP A 182 -18.35 19.65 6.41
N SER A 183 -18.93 18.95 7.40
CA SER A 183 -19.07 19.46 8.76
C SER A 183 -17.81 19.34 9.61
N PHE A 184 -16.75 18.70 9.12
CA PHE A 184 -15.49 18.55 9.83
C PHE A 184 -14.61 19.77 9.60
N ASP A 185 -13.67 20.02 10.54
CA ASP A 185 -12.61 20.98 10.31
C ASP A 185 -11.72 20.50 9.16
N PHE A 186 -11.00 21.42 8.50
CA PHE A 186 -10.18 21.08 7.33
C PHE A 186 -9.17 19.95 7.60
N ALA A 187 -8.51 19.96 8.78
CA ALA A 187 -7.57 18.92 9.18
C ALA A 187 -8.26 17.55 9.35
N ASP A 188 -9.39 17.52 10.07
CA ASP A 188 -10.16 16.30 10.30
C ASP A 188 -10.71 15.73 8.98
N LYS A 189 -11.21 16.59 8.08
CA LYS A 189 -11.69 16.18 6.75
C LYS A 189 -10.61 15.55 5.91
N THR A 190 -9.43 16.19 5.84
CA THR A 190 -8.31 15.67 5.04
C THR A 190 -7.74 14.39 5.62
N LEU A 191 -7.72 14.24 6.95
CA LEU A 191 -7.33 12.99 7.59
C LEU A 191 -8.35 11.89 7.33
N PHE A 192 -9.64 12.17 7.45
CA PHE A 192 -10.71 11.22 7.16
C PHE A 192 -10.65 10.68 5.73
N THR A 193 -10.51 11.56 4.73
CA THR A 193 -10.40 11.13 3.32
C THR A 193 -9.12 10.33 3.08
N GLY A 194 -8.02 10.68 3.72
CA GLY A 194 -6.77 9.90 3.71
C GLY A 194 -6.96 8.49 4.26
N LEU A 195 -7.56 8.37 5.44
CA LEU A 195 -7.80 7.08 6.11
C LEU A 195 -8.74 6.17 5.30
N VAL A 196 -9.84 6.68 4.77
CA VAL A 196 -10.92 5.87 4.19
C VAL A 196 -10.69 5.54 2.71
N ILE A 197 -10.33 6.53 1.90
CA ILE A 197 -10.20 6.39 0.43
C ILE A 197 -8.79 6.71 -0.09
N GLY A 198 -7.84 7.02 0.82
CA GLY A 198 -6.45 7.30 0.48
C GLY A 198 -6.21 8.61 -0.23
N ASP A 199 -7.06 9.59 -0.02
CA ASP A 199 -6.84 10.92 -0.55
C ASP A 199 -6.02 11.76 0.42
N ASP A 200 -4.71 11.70 0.27
CA ASP A 200 -3.74 12.48 1.05
C ASP A 200 -3.31 13.78 0.35
N THR A 201 -3.90 14.10 -0.79
CA THR A 201 -3.44 15.19 -1.68
C THR A 201 -3.53 16.57 -1.05
N ARG A 202 -4.49 16.79 -0.16
CA ARG A 202 -4.76 18.06 0.53
C ARG A 202 -4.28 18.09 1.98
N GLN A 203 -3.59 17.05 2.45
CA GLN A 203 -3.13 17.01 3.83
C GLN A 203 -2.07 18.07 4.12
N PRO A 204 -2.19 18.81 5.23
CA PRO A 204 -1.17 19.78 5.64
C PRO A 204 0.18 19.10 5.83
N LYS A 205 1.27 19.79 5.44
CA LYS A 205 2.64 19.26 5.63
C LYS A 205 2.93 18.94 7.10
N ALA A 206 2.46 19.78 8.02
CA ALA A 206 2.59 19.55 9.47
C ALA A 206 1.93 18.23 9.89
N MET A 207 0.75 17.90 9.34
CA MET A 207 0.07 16.63 9.59
C MET A 207 0.89 15.44 9.08
N THR A 208 1.32 15.49 7.83
CA THR A 208 2.14 14.41 7.25
C THR A 208 3.43 14.21 8.05
N GLN A 209 4.05 15.29 8.54
CA GLN A 209 5.25 15.22 9.36
C GLN A 209 4.96 14.60 10.73
N ALA A 210 3.88 15.03 11.42
CA ALA A 210 3.48 14.47 12.71
C ALA A 210 3.22 12.95 12.63
N PHE A 211 2.54 12.50 11.56
CA PHE A 211 2.34 11.06 11.34
C PHE A 211 3.64 10.28 11.07
N ARG A 212 4.63 10.90 10.43
CA ARG A 212 5.95 10.29 10.24
C ARG A 212 6.71 10.19 11.56
N ASP A 213 6.74 11.28 12.31
CA ASP A 213 7.52 11.38 13.54
C ASP A 213 6.94 10.52 14.66
N SER A 214 5.61 10.34 14.71
CA SER A 214 4.93 9.43 15.64
C SER A 214 4.99 7.94 15.23
N GLY A 215 5.51 7.61 14.04
CA GLY A 215 5.52 6.24 13.52
C GLY A 215 4.18 5.75 12.97
N LEU A 216 3.22 6.66 12.76
CA LEU A 216 1.87 6.38 12.24
C LEU A 216 1.72 6.66 10.75
N ALA A 217 2.80 6.93 10.02
CA ALA A 217 2.78 7.28 8.59
C ALA A 217 2.01 6.28 7.71
N HIS A 218 1.97 5.00 8.11
CA HIS A 218 1.24 3.96 7.40
C HIS A 218 -0.30 4.08 7.49
N LEU A 219 -0.83 4.86 8.42
CA LEU A 219 -2.28 5.13 8.54
C LEU A 219 -2.75 6.17 7.51
N VAL A 220 -1.89 7.13 7.17
CA VAL A 220 -2.22 8.21 6.23
C VAL A 220 -2.24 7.73 4.78
N ALA A 221 -1.41 6.76 4.45
CA ALA A 221 -1.44 6.07 3.16
C ALA A 221 -2.45 4.92 3.20
N VAL A 222 -3.20 4.72 2.12
CA VAL A 222 -4.09 3.54 2.05
C VAL A 222 -3.26 2.28 2.25
N SER A 223 -3.67 1.50 3.24
CA SER A 223 -2.99 0.26 3.59
C SER A 223 -3.80 -0.97 3.16
N GLY A 224 -3.14 -2.11 3.10
CA GLY A 224 -3.84 -3.38 2.89
C GLY A 224 -4.88 -3.70 3.97
N GLN A 225 -4.76 -3.08 5.15
CA GLN A 225 -5.72 -3.19 6.24
C GLN A 225 -7.10 -2.64 5.86
N ASN A 226 -7.18 -1.61 5.01
CA ASN A 226 -8.45 -1.06 4.53
C ASN A 226 -9.26 -2.10 3.76
N VAL A 227 -8.61 -2.98 2.99
CA VAL A 227 -9.26 -4.10 2.30
C VAL A 227 -9.94 -5.04 3.31
N ALA A 228 -9.25 -5.36 4.41
CA ALA A 228 -9.83 -6.21 5.45
C ALA A 228 -11.02 -5.55 6.13
N PHE A 229 -10.98 -4.24 6.40
CA PHE A 229 -12.12 -3.51 6.98
C PHE A 229 -13.31 -3.41 6.02
N VAL A 230 -13.07 -3.18 4.73
CA VAL A 230 -14.15 -3.18 3.73
C VAL A 230 -14.82 -4.56 3.68
N LEU A 231 -14.03 -5.64 3.63
CA LEU A 231 -14.59 -7.00 3.64
C LEU A 231 -15.32 -7.31 4.96
N ALA A 232 -14.79 -6.87 6.10
CA ALA A 232 -15.46 -7.01 7.40
C ALA A 232 -16.81 -6.27 7.45
N ALA A 233 -16.85 -5.03 6.93
CA ALA A 233 -18.07 -4.23 6.88
C ALA A 233 -19.18 -4.89 6.04
N VAL A 234 -18.83 -5.54 4.92
CA VAL A 234 -19.81 -6.21 4.03
C VAL A 234 -20.04 -7.68 4.40
N SER A 235 -19.25 -8.25 5.32
CA SER A 235 -19.32 -9.66 5.71
C SER A 235 -20.73 -10.13 6.13
N PRO A 236 -21.52 -9.37 6.92
CA PRO A 236 -22.89 -9.77 7.28
C PRO A 236 -23.81 -9.95 6.07
N LEU A 237 -23.62 -9.14 5.03
CA LEU A 237 -24.38 -9.26 3.78
C LEU A 237 -23.91 -10.44 2.95
N LEU A 238 -22.57 -10.62 2.85
CA LEU A 238 -21.96 -11.73 2.12
C LEU A 238 -22.30 -13.09 2.72
N SER A 239 -22.50 -13.17 4.04
CA SER A 239 -22.87 -14.43 4.72
C SER A 239 -24.26 -14.98 4.31
N ARG A 240 -25.13 -14.13 3.76
CA ARG A 240 -26.45 -14.50 3.27
C ARG A 240 -26.44 -15.08 1.86
N LEU A 241 -25.31 -14.99 1.16
CA LEU A 241 -25.17 -15.47 -0.21
C LEU A 241 -24.68 -16.92 -0.23
N ASP A 242 -25.09 -17.66 -1.27
CA ASP A 242 -24.50 -18.97 -1.58
C ASP A 242 -23.00 -18.86 -1.90
N ARG A 243 -22.28 -19.97 -1.86
CA ARG A 243 -20.81 -19.99 -1.96
C ARG A 243 -20.30 -19.34 -3.25
N LYS A 244 -20.93 -19.62 -4.40
CA LYS A 244 -20.49 -19.09 -5.71
C LYS A 244 -20.72 -17.59 -5.82
N SER A 245 -21.93 -17.14 -5.47
CA SER A 245 -22.31 -15.71 -5.45
C SER A 245 -21.46 -14.91 -4.47
N ARG A 246 -21.14 -15.48 -3.30
CA ARG A 246 -20.26 -14.86 -2.31
C ARG A 246 -18.87 -14.59 -2.89
N VAL A 247 -18.26 -15.57 -3.58
CA VAL A 247 -16.96 -15.36 -4.22
C VAL A 247 -17.05 -14.29 -5.29
N GLY A 248 -18.03 -14.35 -6.18
CA GLY A 248 -18.21 -13.37 -7.25
C GLY A 248 -18.38 -11.94 -6.71
N VAL A 249 -19.27 -11.76 -5.73
CA VAL A 249 -19.49 -10.44 -5.10
C VAL A 249 -18.25 -9.95 -4.35
N THR A 250 -17.53 -10.84 -3.66
CA THR A 250 -16.27 -10.48 -2.99
C THR A 250 -15.24 -9.99 -4.00
N MET A 251 -15.05 -10.70 -5.13
CA MET A 251 -14.13 -10.28 -6.18
C MET A 251 -14.53 -8.93 -6.79
N MET A 252 -15.83 -8.71 -7.00
CA MET A 252 -16.35 -7.44 -7.50
C MET A 252 -16.08 -6.29 -6.52
N ILE A 253 -16.30 -6.50 -5.22
CA ILE A 253 -16.01 -5.50 -4.17
C ILE A 253 -14.51 -5.19 -4.12
N LEU A 254 -13.65 -6.21 -4.15
CA LEU A 254 -12.21 -6.03 -4.16
C LEU A 254 -11.75 -5.23 -5.39
N PHE A 255 -12.21 -5.60 -6.57
CA PHE A 255 -11.92 -4.88 -7.81
C PHE A 255 -12.37 -3.41 -7.72
N TRP A 256 -13.61 -3.18 -7.27
CA TRP A 256 -14.16 -1.83 -7.14
C TRP A 256 -13.39 -0.98 -6.13
N PHE A 257 -13.00 -1.57 -4.99
CA PHE A 257 -12.21 -0.87 -3.99
C PHE A 257 -10.81 -0.50 -4.52
N VAL A 258 -10.17 -1.38 -5.30
CA VAL A 258 -8.90 -1.08 -5.99
C VAL A 258 -9.06 0.13 -6.93
N VAL A 259 -10.16 0.22 -7.66
CA VAL A 259 -10.43 1.37 -8.57
C VAL A 259 -10.67 2.66 -7.77
N ILE A 260 -11.43 2.61 -6.68
CA ILE A 260 -11.67 3.76 -5.79
C ILE A 260 -10.37 4.29 -5.21
N THR A 261 -9.45 3.41 -4.83
CA THR A 261 -8.15 3.76 -4.23
C THR A 261 -7.05 4.05 -5.25
N ARG A 262 -7.40 4.27 -6.53
CA ARG A 262 -6.46 4.63 -7.62
C ARG A 262 -5.40 3.57 -7.91
N VAL A 263 -5.77 2.28 -7.76
CA VAL A 263 -4.86 1.15 -8.02
C VAL A 263 -3.59 1.25 -7.13
N GLU A 264 -3.76 1.71 -5.89
CA GLU A 264 -2.63 1.84 -4.96
C GLU A 264 -1.96 0.47 -4.74
N PRO A 265 -0.64 0.35 -4.90
CA PRO A 265 0.06 -0.95 -4.85
C PRO A 265 -0.18 -1.75 -3.56
N SER A 266 -0.36 -1.07 -2.42
CA SER A 266 -0.67 -1.70 -1.13
C SER A 266 -2.04 -2.37 -1.13
N VAL A 267 -3.03 -1.73 -1.74
CA VAL A 267 -4.41 -2.23 -1.85
C VAL A 267 -4.49 -3.36 -2.86
N VAL A 268 -3.81 -3.24 -4.00
CA VAL A 268 -3.76 -4.30 -5.02
C VAL A 268 -3.23 -5.59 -4.41
N ARG A 269 -2.12 -5.54 -3.66
CA ARG A 269 -1.55 -6.73 -2.98
C ARG A 269 -2.55 -7.35 -2.00
N ALA A 270 -3.17 -6.52 -1.16
CA ALA A 270 -4.15 -7.00 -0.20
C ALA A 270 -5.38 -7.60 -0.88
N ALA A 271 -5.83 -7.01 -1.99
CA ALA A 271 -6.93 -7.53 -2.80
C ALA A 271 -6.57 -8.89 -3.43
N ILE A 272 -5.35 -9.05 -3.98
CA ILE A 272 -4.87 -10.33 -4.50
C ILE A 272 -4.83 -11.37 -3.37
N MET A 273 -4.25 -11.03 -2.20
CA MET A 273 -4.16 -11.96 -1.07
C MET A 273 -5.54 -12.37 -0.56
N ALA A 274 -6.45 -11.41 -0.38
CA ALA A 274 -7.82 -11.70 0.03
C ALA A 274 -8.57 -12.55 -1.01
N GLY A 275 -8.42 -12.22 -2.29
CA GLY A 275 -8.99 -12.99 -3.40
C GLY A 275 -8.50 -14.44 -3.41
N LEU A 276 -7.20 -14.66 -3.29
CA LEU A 276 -6.61 -16.00 -3.21
C LEU A 276 -7.08 -16.76 -1.96
N ALA A 277 -7.21 -16.08 -0.81
CA ALA A 277 -7.73 -16.69 0.41
C ALA A 277 -9.19 -17.15 0.22
N TYR A 278 -10.06 -16.27 -0.28
CA TYR A 278 -11.45 -16.61 -0.56
C TYR A 278 -11.57 -17.75 -1.58
N LEU A 279 -10.77 -17.70 -2.65
CA LEU A 279 -10.77 -18.74 -3.68
C LEU A 279 -10.29 -20.08 -3.11
N SER A 280 -9.26 -20.11 -2.26
CA SER A 280 -8.74 -21.34 -1.64
C SER A 280 -9.80 -22.03 -0.76
N VAL A 281 -10.55 -21.22 0.01
CA VAL A 281 -11.69 -21.71 0.81
C VAL A 281 -12.83 -22.19 -0.10
N ALA A 282 -13.10 -21.44 -1.19
CA ALA A 282 -14.14 -21.79 -2.15
C ALA A 282 -13.88 -23.10 -2.89
N ILE A 283 -12.62 -23.45 -3.14
CA ILE A 283 -12.23 -24.73 -3.77
C ILE A 283 -12.16 -25.88 -2.73
N GLY A 284 -12.34 -25.57 -1.44
CA GLY A 284 -12.23 -26.58 -0.36
C GLY A 284 -10.79 -26.93 0.02
N ARG A 285 -9.82 -26.11 -0.40
CA ARG A 285 -8.38 -26.29 -0.10
C ARG A 285 -7.82 -25.09 0.66
N PRO A 286 -8.15 -24.92 1.94
CA PRO A 286 -7.65 -23.80 2.72
C PRO A 286 -6.12 -23.80 2.73
N THR A 287 -5.53 -22.69 2.37
CA THR A 287 -4.09 -22.55 2.21
C THR A 287 -3.49 -21.84 3.43
N ARG A 288 -2.32 -22.29 3.89
CA ARG A 288 -1.60 -21.65 5.01
C ARG A 288 -1.22 -20.21 4.64
N THR A 289 -1.30 -19.29 5.60
CA THR A 289 -1.06 -17.85 5.39
C THR A 289 0.29 -17.55 4.74
N LEU A 290 1.37 -18.24 5.14
CA LEU A 290 2.69 -18.07 4.53
C LEU A 290 2.69 -18.41 3.03
N ARG A 291 1.98 -19.45 2.62
CA ARG A 291 1.84 -19.81 1.20
C ARG A 291 1.01 -18.77 0.44
N LEU A 292 -0.05 -18.24 1.06
CA LEU A 292 -0.82 -17.14 0.47
C LEU A 292 0.03 -15.89 0.25
N ILE A 293 0.85 -15.51 1.24
CA ILE A 293 1.78 -14.39 1.10
C ILE A 293 2.75 -14.64 -0.07
N ALA A 294 3.37 -15.82 -0.12
CA ALA A 294 4.31 -16.17 -1.17
C ALA A 294 3.67 -16.15 -2.56
N LEU A 295 2.48 -16.74 -2.72
CA LEU A 295 1.73 -16.71 -3.98
C LEU A 295 1.32 -15.28 -4.36
N THR A 296 0.91 -14.46 -3.40
CA THR A 296 0.56 -13.05 -3.64
C THR A 296 1.75 -12.26 -4.15
N VAL A 297 2.92 -12.42 -3.51
CA VAL A 297 4.17 -11.78 -3.94
C VAL A 297 4.54 -12.22 -5.36
N LEU A 298 4.49 -13.53 -5.60
CA LEU A 298 4.82 -14.10 -6.92
C LEU A 298 3.88 -13.56 -8.01
N VAL A 299 2.57 -13.63 -7.81
CA VAL A 299 1.58 -13.10 -8.76
C VAL A 299 1.78 -11.62 -8.99
N ALA A 300 1.98 -10.83 -7.92
CA ALA A 300 2.17 -9.39 -8.05
C ALA A 300 3.40 -9.03 -8.89
N VAL A 301 4.54 -9.71 -8.68
CA VAL A 301 5.79 -9.43 -9.40
C VAL A 301 5.80 -10.05 -10.82
N ILE A 302 5.05 -11.13 -11.07
CA ILE A 302 4.83 -11.63 -12.44
C ILE A 302 4.04 -10.62 -13.26
N VAL A 303 2.96 -10.07 -12.69
CA VAL A 303 2.10 -9.08 -13.35
C VAL A 303 2.84 -7.75 -13.54
N ASP A 304 3.56 -7.31 -12.51
CA ASP A 304 4.31 -6.05 -12.54
C ASP A 304 5.69 -6.24 -11.87
N PRO A 305 6.74 -6.56 -12.65
CA PRO A 305 8.08 -6.76 -12.12
C PRO A 305 8.70 -5.51 -11.50
N LEU A 306 8.21 -4.31 -11.87
CA LEU A 306 8.71 -3.04 -11.33
C LEU A 306 8.28 -2.82 -9.87
N LEU A 307 7.30 -3.57 -9.37
CA LEU A 307 6.96 -3.60 -7.93
C LEU A 307 8.14 -4.04 -7.06
N ALA A 308 9.05 -4.85 -7.58
CA ALA A 308 10.29 -5.23 -6.88
C ALA A 308 11.20 -4.03 -6.54
N TRP A 309 10.98 -2.86 -7.16
CA TRP A 309 11.68 -1.61 -6.85
C TRP A 309 10.95 -0.74 -5.84
N SER A 310 9.74 -1.13 -5.42
CA SER A 310 8.91 -0.37 -4.48
C SER A 310 9.25 -0.68 -3.03
N ILE A 311 9.72 0.31 -2.29
CA ILE A 311 9.93 0.19 -0.83
C ILE A 311 8.61 -0.10 -0.12
N GLY A 312 7.52 0.54 -0.54
CA GLY A 312 6.18 0.25 -0.02
C GLY A 312 5.76 -1.20 -0.22
N PHE A 313 6.24 -1.86 -1.29
CA PHE A 313 6.04 -3.29 -1.49
C PHE A 313 6.74 -4.12 -0.40
N TYR A 314 8.02 -3.87 -0.14
CA TYR A 314 8.77 -4.59 0.90
C TYR A 314 8.23 -4.32 2.30
N MET A 315 7.84 -3.09 2.60
CA MET A 315 7.21 -2.76 3.89
C MET A 315 5.89 -3.53 4.09
N SER A 316 5.05 -3.60 3.07
CA SER A 316 3.78 -4.33 3.18
C SER A 316 3.97 -5.85 3.32
N VAL A 317 4.88 -6.44 2.52
CA VAL A 317 5.22 -7.87 2.63
C VAL A 317 5.85 -8.16 3.98
N GLY A 318 6.80 -7.32 4.41
CA GLY A 318 7.48 -7.44 5.70
C GLY A 318 6.50 -7.36 6.88
N ALA A 319 5.58 -6.39 6.89
CA ALA A 319 4.55 -6.28 7.90
C ALA A 319 3.68 -7.55 7.99
N THR A 320 3.24 -8.06 6.85
CA THR A 320 2.37 -9.25 6.80
C THR A 320 3.12 -10.51 7.24
N LEU A 321 4.38 -10.66 6.83
CA LEU A 321 5.25 -11.75 7.30
C LEU A 321 5.51 -11.65 8.82
N GLY A 322 5.84 -10.46 9.30
CA GLY A 322 6.04 -10.19 10.72
C GLY A 322 4.81 -10.59 11.54
N LEU A 323 3.62 -10.15 11.14
CA LEU A 323 2.35 -10.52 11.76
C LEU A 323 2.11 -12.03 11.74
N CYS A 324 2.32 -12.67 10.60
CA CYS A 324 2.06 -14.10 10.42
C CYS A 324 2.97 -14.97 11.30
N VAL A 325 4.23 -14.61 11.42
CA VAL A 325 5.24 -15.42 12.14
C VAL A 325 5.37 -15.00 13.61
N GLY A 326 5.26 -13.69 13.89
CA GLY A 326 5.60 -13.12 15.19
C GLY A 326 4.42 -12.85 16.12
N ALA A 327 3.23 -12.52 15.60
CA ALA A 327 2.14 -12.06 16.46
C ALA A 327 1.67 -13.14 17.47
N ALA A 328 1.44 -14.36 17.02
CA ALA A 328 0.94 -15.44 17.89
C ALA A 328 1.94 -15.85 18.99
N PRO A 329 3.24 -16.09 18.71
CA PRO A 329 4.22 -16.37 19.76
C PRO A 329 4.41 -15.18 20.71
N LEU A 330 4.44 -13.93 20.23
CA LEU A 330 4.57 -12.76 21.08
C LEU A 330 3.36 -12.57 22.01
N THR A 331 2.15 -12.83 21.54
CA THR A 331 0.93 -12.77 22.38
C THR A 331 1.01 -13.70 23.60
N LYS A 332 1.69 -14.84 23.47
CA LYS A 332 1.83 -15.79 24.59
C LYS A 332 2.82 -15.33 25.66
N VAL A 333 3.73 -14.45 25.29
CA VAL A 333 4.84 -13.99 26.14
C VAL A 333 4.52 -12.64 26.80
N ILE A 334 3.77 -11.76 26.12
CA ILE A 334 3.44 -10.43 26.63
C ILE A 334 2.42 -10.55 27.79
N PRO A 335 2.75 -10.04 29.00
CA PRO A 335 1.83 -10.08 30.14
C PRO A 335 0.66 -9.11 29.98
N GLY A 336 -0.45 -9.40 30.63
CA GLY A 336 -1.63 -8.55 30.69
C GLY A 336 -2.88 -9.13 30.05
N PRO A 337 -3.95 -8.33 29.89
CA PRO A 337 -5.19 -8.77 29.28
C PRO A 337 -4.95 -9.23 27.84
N ARG A 338 -5.59 -10.33 27.45
CA ARG A 338 -5.35 -10.98 26.15
C ARG A 338 -5.52 -10.04 24.96
N TRP A 339 -6.51 -9.15 24.99
CA TRP A 339 -6.74 -8.17 23.94
C TRP A 339 -5.59 -7.18 23.79
N LEU A 340 -5.00 -6.70 24.92
CA LEU A 340 -3.87 -5.79 24.91
C LEU A 340 -2.59 -6.49 24.45
N ALA A 341 -2.34 -7.71 24.95
CA ALA A 341 -1.22 -8.54 24.50
C ALA A 341 -1.27 -8.79 22.99
N GLN A 342 -2.45 -9.05 22.42
CA GLN A 342 -2.63 -9.19 20.97
C GLN A 342 -2.31 -7.90 20.20
N LEU A 343 -2.76 -6.74 20.68
CA LEU A 343 -2.48 -5.45 20.03
C LEU A 343 -0.99 -5.13 20.03
N VAL A 344 -0.33 -5.27 21.18
CA VAL A 344 1.10 -5.03 21.34
C VAL A 344 1.90 -6.02 20.49
N ALA A 345 1.56 -7.31 20.56
CA ALA A 345 2.21 -8.37 19.79
C ALA A 345 2.10 -8.12 18.28
N ALA A 346 0.92 -7.74 17.79
CA ALA A 346 0.71 -7.41 16.39
C ALA A 346 1.54 -6.19 15.95
N THR A 347 1.54 -5.13 16.77
CA THR A 347 2.32 -3.92 16.51
C THR A 347 3.81 -4.21 16.43
N VAL A 348 4.36 -4.90 17.44
CA VAL A 348 5.78 -5.25 17.50
C VAL A 348 6.17 -6.18 16.37
N ALA A 349 5.37 -7.22 16.10
CA ALA A 349 5.60 -8.16 15.01
C ALA A 349 5.64 -7.48 13.64
N ALA A 350 4.68 -6.58 13.38
CA ALA A 350 4.64 -5.80 12.14
C ALA A 350 5.86 -4.87 12.03
N GLN A 351 6.22 -4.16 13.10
CA GLN A 351 7.38 -3.27 13.10
C GLN A 351 8.71 -4.01 12.88
N ILE A 352 8.91 -5.16 13.51
CA ILE A 352 10.09 -6.02 13.27
C ILE A 352 10.10 -6.47 11.80
N GLY A 353 8.95 -6.85 11.26
CA GLY A 353 8.84 -7.29 9.87
C GLY A 353 9.16 -6.20 8.85
N VAL A 354 8.83 -4.93 9.11
CA VAL A 354 9.15 -3.81 8.21
C VAL A 354 10.56 -3.24 8.43
N MET A 355 11.21 -3.56 9.56
CA MET A 355 12.49 -2.98 9.97
C MET A 355 13.55 -3.01 8.87
N PRO A 356 13.78 -4.14 8.14
CA PRO A 356 14.79 -4.17 7.09
C PRO A 356 14.56 -3.11 6.00
N ALA A 357 13.31 -2.92 5.58
CA ALA A 357 12.98 -1.92 4.55
C ALA A 357 13.01 -0.48 5.09
N VAL A 358 12.61 -0.28 6.33
CA VAL A 358 12.61 1.05 6.97
C VAL A 358 14.02 1.55 7.20
N LEU A 359 14.91 0.70 7.70
CA LEU A 359 16.30 1.06 8.00
C LEU A 359 17.07 1.53 6.75
N THR A 360 16.76 0.97 5.58
CA THR A 360 17.45 1.35 4.32
C THR A 360 17.10 2.74 3.82
N VAL A 361 15.96 3.31 4.25
CA VAL A 361 15.44 4.57 3.67
C VAL A 361 15.16 5.65 4.70
N PHE A 362 14.60 5.25 5.85
CA PHE A 362 14.09 6.19 6.86
C PHE A 362 14.93 6.19 8.15
N GLY A 363 15.85 5.25 8.30
CA GLY A 363 16.58 5.03 9.54
C GLY A 363 15.74 4.32 10.61
N LEU A 364 16.26 4.28 11.84
CA LEU A 364 15.60 3.58 12.96
C LEU A 364 14.33 4.32 13.40
N PRO A 365 13.16 3.69 13.36
CA PRO A 365 11.92 4.33 13.80
C PRO A 365 11.93 4.57 15.31
N SER A 366 11.17 5.58 15.78
CA SER A 366 11.04 5.84 17.21
C SER A 366 10.33 4.68 17.94
N ALA A 367 10.89 4.24 19.04
CA ALA A 367 10.29 3.21 19.89
C ALA A 367 8.94 3.64 20.49
N THR A 368 8.72 4.95 20.71
CA THR A 368 7.44 5.51 21.15
C THR A 368 6.31 5.25 20.14
N GLY A 369 6.64 5.03 18.87
CA GLY A 369 5.69 4.62 17.84
C GLY A 369 4.95 3.33 18.16
N ILE A 370 5.48 2.44 18.99
CA ILE A 370 4.75 1.23 19.45
C ILE A 370 3.51 1.64 20.24
N ILE A 371 3.67 2.56 21.20
CA ILE A 371 2.56 3.04 22.02
C ILE A 371 1.56 3.83 21.17
N ALA A 372 2.08 4.71 20.29
CA ALA A 372 1.24 5.45 19.36
C ALA A 372 0.37 4.51 18.50
N ASN A 373 0.92 3.41 18.01
CA ASN A 373 0.20 2.41 17.23
C ASN A 373 -0.87 1.69 18.05
N VAL A 374 -0.56 1.29 19.29
CA VAL A 374 -1.54 0.64 20.18
C VAL A 374 -2.75 1.54 20.45
N LEU A 375 -2.54 2.86 20.55
CA LEU A 375 -3.60 3.83 20.79
C LEU A 375 -4.37 4.26 19.52
N ALA A 376 -3.66 4.43 18.40
CA ALA A 376 -4.24 4.98 17.17
C ALA A 376 -4.87 3.91 16.27
N VAL A 377 -4.21 2.73 16.09
CA VAL A 377 -4.62 1.73 15.09
C VAL A 377 -6.02 1.16 15.35
N PRO A 378 -6.43 0.80 16.60
CA PRO A 378 -7.79 0.32 16.83
C PRO A 378 -8.86 1.35 16.47
N VAL A 379 -8.62 2.63 16.82
CA VAL A 379 -9.56 3.71 16.54
C VAL A 379 -9.59 4.03 15.04
N ALA A 380 -8.44 4.10 14.38
CA ALA A 380 -8.37 4.24 12.93
C ALA A 380 -9.10 3.10 12.22
N GLY A 381 -8.96 1.86 12.73
CA GLY A 381 -9.70 0.70 12.23
C GLY A 381 -11.21 0.86 12.36
N MET A 382 -11.71 1.36 13.48
CA MET A 382 -13.13 1.67 13.64
C MET A 382 -13.61 2.78 12.72
N VAL A 383 -12.81 3.84 12.53
CA VAL A 383 -13.08 4.92 11.57
C VAL A 383 -13.21 4.36 10.15
N MET A 384 -12.35 3.42 9.76
CA MET A 384 -12.39 2.81 8.42
C MET A 384 -13.59 1.84 8.28
N LEU A 385 -13.84 1.02 9.30
CA LEU A 385 -14.92 0.02 9.30
C LEU A 385 -16.30 0.66 9.20
N VAL A 386 -16.50 1.74 9.93
CA VAL A 386 -17.79 2.43 10.06
C VAL A 386 -17.87 3.63 9.12
N GLY A 387 -16.76 4.33 8.91
CA GLY A 387 -16.69 5.58 8.15
C GLY A 387 -17.10 5.43 6.69
N LEU A 388 -16.61 4.40 5.98
CA LEU A 388 -16.96 4.20 4.56
C LEU A 388 -18.46 3.88 4.36
N PRO A 389 -19.08 2.91 5.09
CA PRO A 389 -20.49 2.67 5.02
C PRO A 389 -21.37 3.87 5.39
N MET A 390 -20.94 4.69 6.36
CA MET A 390 -21.69 5.88 6.78
C MET A 390 -21.47 7.08 5.86
N ALA A 391 -20.29 7.20 5.24
CA ALA A 391 -19.96 8.35 4.40
C ALA A 391 -20.83 8.44 3.13
N VAL A 392 -21.13 7.30 2.50
CA VAL A 392 -21.91 7.31 1.26
C VAL A 392 -23.33 7.85 1.49
N PRO A 393 -24.16 7.33 2.43
CA PRO A 393 -25.46 7.90 2.70
C PRO A 393 -25.37 9.34 3.26
N SER A 394 -24.41 9.64 4.13
CA SER A 394 -24.22 11.01 4.64
C SER A 394 -23.90 12.00 3.54
N GLY A 395 -23.01 11.64 2.61
CA GLY A 395 -22.66 12.48 1.47
C GLY A 395 -23.83 12.80 0.53
N LEU A 396 -24.82 11.89 0.44
CA LEU A 396 -26.07 12.13 -0.29
C LEU A 396 -27.02 13.09 0.45
N MET A 397 -26.95 13.11 1.77
CA MET A 397 -27.82 13.97 2.61
C MET A 397 -27.28 15.41 2.74
N VAL A 398 -25.97 15.61 2.56
CA VAL A 398 -25.33 16.94 2.68
C VAL A 398 -25.85 17.88 1.57
N GLY A 399 -26.25 19.09 1.99
CA GLY A 399 -26.80 20.12 1.09
C GLY A 399 -28.29 20.02 0.83
N GLY A 400 -28.97 19.05 1.47
CA GLY A 400 -30.43 18.91 1.48
C GLY A 400 -31.05 19.20 2.86
N SER A 401 -32.36 18.96 2.99
CA SER A 401 -33.10 19.06 4.26
C SER A 401 -32.61 18.11 5.35
N LEU A 402 -31.87 17.05 4.97
CA LEU A 402 -31.36 16.02 5.86
C LEU A 402 -29.91 16.28 6.31
N ASN A 403 -29.35 17.48 6.06
CA ASN A 403 -27.97 17.82 6.42
C ASN A 403 -27.66 17.62 7.92
N PHE A 404 -28.64 17.87 8.79
CA PHE A 404 -28.49 17.64 10.23
C PHE A 404 -28.25 16.14 10.55
N LEU A 405 -28.99 15.24 9.90
CA LEU A 405 -28.81 13.79 10.07
C LEU A 405 -27.43 13.33 9.58
N ALA A 406 -26.93 13.90 8.48
CA ALA A 406 -25.57 13.62 8.00
C ALA A 406 -24.52 13.99 9.05
N THR A 407 -24.66 15.13 9.70
CA THR A 407 -23.74 15.59 10.74
C THR A 407 -23.78 14.66 11.96
N ILE A 408 -24.97 14.25 12.42
CA ILE A 408 -25.11 13.31 13.54
C ILE A 408 -24.50 11.96 13.19
N LEU A 409 -24.78 11.43 12.00
CA LEU A 409 -24.28 10.14 11.56
C LEU A 409 -22.73 10.11 11.49
N MET A 410 -22.13 11.23 11.08
CA MET A 410 -20.67 11.34 10.97
C MET A 410 -19.96 11.78 12.26
N TRP A 411 -20.72 12.14 13.32
CA TRP A 411 -20.13 12.61 14.58
C TRP A 411 -19.20 11.58 15.24
N PRO A 412 -19.55 10.28 15.39
CA PRO A 412 -18.66 9.29 15.98
C PRO A 412 -17.36 9.10 15.17
N VAL A 413 -17.50 9.18 13.82
CA VAL A 413 -16.35 9.11 12.91
C VAL A 413 -15.39 10.29 13.13
N ARG A 414 -15.94 11.50 13.26
CA ARG A 414 -15.17 12.71 13.58
C ARG A 414 -14.40 12.59 14.89
N VAL A 415 -15.04 12.07 15.94
CA VAL A 415 -14.37 11.85 17.23
C VAL A 415 -13.20 10.89 17.08
N GLY A 416 -13.38 9.78 16.34
CA GLY A 416 -12.31 8.83 16.04
C GLY A 416 -11.16 9.45 15.24
N VAL A 417 -11.47 10.27 14.23
CA VAL A 417 -10.45 10.98 13.42
C VAL A 417 -9.66 11.95 14.30
N ARG A 418 -10.32 12.73 15.18
CA ARG A 418 -9.65 13.64 16.13
C ARG A 418 -8.76 12.89 17.11
N TRP A 419 -9.19 11.73 17.61
CA TRP A 419 -8.35 10.89 18.46
C TRP A 419 -7.08 10.49 17.76
N VAL A 420 -7.17 9.97 16.53
CA VAL A 420 -6.00 9.55 15.73
C VAL A 420 -5.06 10.74 15.49
N TRP A 421 -5.62 11.91 15.18
CA TRP A 421 -4.85 13.13 15.00
C TRP A 421 -4.14 13.56 16.30
N TRP A 422 -4.85 13.53 17.42
CA TRP A 422 -4.29 13.87 18.73
C TRP A 422 -3.15 12.92 19.10
N VAL A 423 -3.31 11.63 18.94
CA VAL A 423 -2.24 10.65 19.18
C VAL A 423 -1.03 10.95 18.30
N ALA A 424 -1.23 11.23 17.01
CA ALA A 424 -0.15 11.54 16.09
C ALA A 424 0.64 12.78 16.51
N THR A 425 -0.03 13.85 16.97
CA THR A 425 0.62 15.09 17.42
C THR A 425 1.40 14.89 18.71
N VAL A 426 0.81 14.28 19.73
CA VAL A 426 1.47 14.02 21.02
C VAL A 426 2.71 13.16 20.85
N PHE A 427 2.61 12.07 20.09
CA PHE A 427 3.75 11.16 19.90
C PHE A 427 4.79 11.66 18.89
N ALA A 428 4.46 12.66 18.08
CA ALA A 428 5.44 13.36 17.27
C ALA A 428 6.37 14.23 18.16
N GLU A 429 5.81 14.89 19.19
CA GLU A 429 6.59 15.65 20.18
C GLU A 429 7.42 14.73 21.09
N LEU A 430 6.91 13.53 21.40
CA LEU A 430 7.60 12.51 22.21
C LEU A 430 8.56 11.64 21.38
N ARG A 431 8.87 12.04 20.16
CA ARG A 431 9.79 11.30 19.30
C ARG A 431 11.17 11.18 19.92
N LEU A 432 11.63 9.94 20.10
CA LEU A 432 12.97 9.63 20.56
C LEU A 432 13.90 9.40 19.35
N THR A 433 15.12 9.94 19.47
CA THR A 433 16.17 9.83 18.45
C THR A 433 17.52 9.49 19.11
N GLY A 434 18.52 9.15 18.30
CA GLY A 434 19.87 8.90 18.78
C GLY A 434 20.01 7.68 19.69
N ALA A 435 20.95 7.73 20.62
CA ALA A 435 21.32 6.62 21.49
C ALA A 435 20.19 6.12 22.41
N ILE A 436 19.34 7.03 22.88
CA ILE A 436 18.19 6.68 23.75
C ILE A 436 17.22 5.77 22.97
N ASN A 437 16.92 6.10 21.73
CA ASN A 437 16.01 5.30 20.90
C ASN A 437 16.60 3.90 20.64
N VAL A 438 17.91 3.82 20.32
CA VAL A 438 18.62 2.55 20.15
C VAL A 438 18.58 1.72 21.44
N ALA A 439 18.85 2.33 22.59
CA ALA A 439 18.83 1.65 23.88
C ALA A 439 17.45 1.06 24.19
N LEU A 440 16.35 1.80 23.89
CA LEU A 440 14.99 1.31 24.07
C LEU A 440 14.66 0.16 23.15
N TRP A 441 15.08 0.19 21.89
CA TRP A 441 14.88 -0.94 20.97
C TRP A 441 15.66 -2.18 21.45
N VAL A 442 16.90 -2.02 21.89
CA VAL A 442 17.71 -3.12 22.45
C VAL A 442 17.06 -3.67 23.72
N ALA A 443 16.62 -2.81 24.64
CA ALA A 443 15.93 -3.22 25.85
C ALA A 443 14.63 -3.98 25.55
N LEU A 444 13.82 -3.51 24.61
CA LEU A 444 12.58 -4.16 24.17
C LEU A 444 12.86 -5.58 23.60
N LEU A 445 13.79 -5.66 22.66
CA LEU A 445 14.15 -6.94 22.03
C LEU A 445 14.74 -7.92 23.06
N SER A 446 15.61 -7.45 23.96
CA SER A 446 16.18 -8.27 25.05
C SER A 446 15.11 -8.75 26.00
N ALA A 447 14.15 -7.88 26.38
CA ALA A 447 13.02 -8.26 27.25
C ALA A 447 12.15 -9.34 26.58
N LEU A 448 11.83 -9.19 25.29
CA LEU A 448 11.05 -10.18 24.54
C LEU A 448 11.77 -11.54 24.45
N LEU A 449 13.07 -11.54 24.23
CA LEU A 449 13.90 -12.76 24.20
C LEU A 449 13.94 -13.44 25.58
N ALA A 450 14.14 -12.66 26.64
CA ALA A 450 14.18 -13.18 28.01
C ALA A 450 12.82 -13.79 28.42
N MET A 451 11.72 -13.12 28.08
CA MET A 451 10.37 -13.63 28.34
C MET A 451 10.09 -14.91 27.56
N ARG A 452 10.54 -15.02 26.30
CA ARG A 452 10.42 -16.23 25.49
C ARG A 452 11.20 -17.40 26.11
N HIS A 453 12.42 -17.17 26.60
CA HIS A 453 13.22 -18.21 27.29
C HIS A 453 12.51 -18.72 28.56
N ARG A 454 11.94 -17.85 29.37
CA ARG A 454 11.20 -18.24 30.56
C ARG A 454 9.94 -19.06 30.24
N SER A 455 9.23 -18.73 29.17
CA SER A 455 8.04 -19.49 28.75
C SER A 455 8.39 -20.89 28.22
N SER A 456 9.54 -21.08 27.60
CA SER A 456 9.99 -22.41 27.14
C SER A 456 10.53 -23.29 28.28
N SER A 457 11.11 -22.72 29.34
CA SER A 457 11.58 -23.45 30.51
C SER A 457 10.47 -23.87 31.48
N LEU A 458 9.27 -23.29 31.38
CA LEU A 458 8.09 -23.69 32.18
C LEU A 458 7.25 -24.80 31.54
N VAL A 459 7.53 -25.11 30.25
CA VAL A 459 6.83 -26.18 29.49
C VAL A 459 7.70 -27.43 29.32
N ALA A 460 9.01 -27.33 29.59
CA ALA A 460 9.94 -28.45 29.69
C ALA A 460 10.02 -28.95 31.12
#